data_a1ced648fd4362d34b5b7511d63d5b20
#
_entry.id   a1ced648fd4362d34b5b7511d63d5b20
#
_cell.length_a   1.000
_cell.length_b   1.000
_cell.length_c   1.000
_cell.angle_alpha   90.00
_cell.angle_beta   90.00
_cell.angle_gamma   90.00
#
_symmetry.space_group_name_H-M   'P 1'
#
loop_
_entity.id
_entity.type
_entity.pdbx_description
1 polymer ?
#
loop_
_entity_poly.entity_id
_entity_poly.type
_entity_poly.pdbx_seq_one_letter_code
_entity_poly.pdbx_strand_id
1 'polypeptide(L)'
;AIADTVSSIDNRKNKAAVNLKGSIASIDDLILTANSNANLNSEVYVNTYGASGVAMGSSTVRTTSDNSVNFADGSRTMSYGDLHVYAGQAYEDYSGNNTLHSRVYLWNNTALPFSDPEVEATIVMNNLINIDSGAVVKSGRDINLTSNMGIAVADGFSSAKNPYNELLSLEGKSFNGTVDNNSRIVVNGTAEAGVNNIQ
;
A
#
# COMPACT_ATOMS: atom_id res chain seq x y z
N ALA A 1 31.72 -22.07 6.88
CA ALA A 1 30.74 -21.30 7.68
C ALA A 1 29.41 -21.27 6.98
N ILE A 2 28.33 -21.27 7.72
CA ILE A 2 26.96 -21.07 7.24
C ILE A 2 26.38 -19.93 8.07
N ALA A 3 25.83 -18.91 7.39
CA ALA A 3 25.05 -17.87 8.03
C ALA A 3 23.75 -17.68 7.24
N ASP A 4 22.66 -17.70 7.96
CA ASP A 4 21.31 -17.45 7.44
C ASP A 4 20.62 -16.43 8.35
N THR A 5 20.04 -15.40 7.74
CA THR A 5 19.36 -14.34 8.48
C THR A 5 18.07 -13.95 7.75
N VAL A 6 17.00 -13.90 8.50
CA VAL A 6 15.67 -13.54 7.98
C VAL A 6 15.17 -12.29 8.69
N SER A 7 14.68 -11.32 7.94
CA SER A 7 13.94 -10.17 8.44
C SER A 7 12.58 -10.11 7.75
N SER A 8 11.50 -9.96 8.52
CA SER A 8 10.15 -9.87 7.97
C SER A 8 9.36 -8.78 8.67
N ILE A 9 8.77 -7.89 7.86
CA ILE A 9 7.79 -6.89 8.31
C ILE A 9 6.48 -7.20 7.62
N ASP A 10 5.45 -7.48 8.42
CA ASP A 10 4.13 -7.85 7.93
C ASP A 10 3.05 -6.96 8.55
N ASN A 11 2.63 -5.93 7.82
CA ASN A 11 1.57 -5.01 8.19
C ASN A 11 0.28 -5.29 7.39
N ARG A 12 -0.49 -6.30 7.80
CA ARG A 12 -1.68 -6.78 7.07
C ARG A 12 -3.01 -6.21 7.58
N LYS A 13 -3.02 -5.25 8.48
CA LYS A 13 -4.26 -4.77 9.10
C LYS A 13 -4.39 -3.25 9.13
N ASN A 14 -3.80 -2.60 8.16
CA ASN A 14 -3.99 -1.16 7.99
C ASN A 14 -5.42 -0.89 7.56
N LYS A 15 -6.14 -0.02 8.28
CA LYS A 15 -7.52 0.29 7.95
C LYS A 15 -7.81 1.76 8.14
N ALA A 16 -8.34 2.40 7.10
CA ALA A 16 -8.95 3.72 7.17
C ALA A 16 -10.40 3.64 6.71
N ALA A 17 -11.34 4.12 7.51
CA ALA A 17 -12.75 4.04 7.17
C ALA A 17 -13.51 5.31 7.57
N VAL A 18 -14.33 5.81 6.65
CA VAL A 18 -15.38 6.80 6.90
C VAL A 18 -16.72 6.08 6.78
N ASN A 19 -17.50 6.06 7.85
CA ASN A 19 -18.81 5.41 7.86
C ASN A 19 -19.89 6.43 8.23
N LEU A 20 -20.72 6.77 7.25
CA LEU A 20 -21.81 7.72 7.40
C LEU A 20 -23.11 6.96 7.68
N LYS A 21 -23.68 7.16 8.86
CA LYS A 21 -24.94 6.50 9.31
C LYS A 21 -26.06 7.49 9.60
N GLY A 22 -25.80 8.77 9.48
CA GLY A 22 -26.75 9.84 9.76
C GLY A 22 -26.76 10.88 8.66
N SER A 23 -27.05 12.14 9.01
CA SER A 23 -27.08 13.25 8.06
C SER A 23 -25.85 14.14 8.26
N ILE A 24 -25.22 14.51 7.15
CA ILE A 24 -24.19 15.53 7.08
C ILE A 24 -24.54 16.53 5.99
N ALA A 25 -24.35 17.81 6.25
CA ALA A 25 -24.52 18.86 5.27
C ALA A 25 -23.38 19.88 5.35
N SER A 26 -22.90 20.33 4.20
CA SER A 26 -21.94 21.43 4.06
C SER A 26 -22.55 22.56 3.24
N ILE A 27 -22.30 23.80 3.64
CA ILE A 27 -22.69 25.01 2.91
C ILE A 27 -21.78 25.30 1.70
N ASP A 28 -20.67 24.60 1.63
CA ASP A 28 -19.68 24.70 0.56
C ASP A 28 -19.24 23.27 0.19
N ASP A 29 -18.02 23.09 -0.29
CA ASP A 29 -17.50 21.78 -0.63
C ASP A 29 -17.44 20.83 0.58
N LEU A 30 -17.64 19.54 0.32
CA LEU A 30 -17.50 18.47 1.30
C LEU A 30 -16.48 17.46 0.80
N ILE A 31 -15.46 17.23 1.61
CA ILE A 31 -14.39 16.27 1.30
C ILE A 31 -14.43 15.13 2.29
N LEU A 32 -14.56 13.90 1.80
CA LEU A 32 -14.55 12.67 2.58
C LEU A 32 -13.40 11.80 2.10
N THR A 33 -12.45 11.53 2.98
CA THR A 33 -11.24 10.77 2.60
C THR A 33 -10.98 9.63 3.57
N ALA A 34 -10.78 8.43 3.02
CA ALA A 34 -10.25 7.28 3.73
C ALA A 34 -8.94 6.86 3.06
N ASN A 35 -7.82 7.10 3.72
CA ASN A 35 -6.50 6.83 3.19
C ASN A 35 -5.57 6.28 4.27
N SER A 36 -4.75 5.31 3.90
CA SER A 36 -3.73 4.72 4.76
C SER A 36 -2.37 4.77 4.06
N ASN A 37 -1.34 5.12 4.84
CA ASN A 37 0.04 5.19 4.38
C ASN A 37 0.89 4.15 5.10
N ALA A 38 1.81 3.52 4.39
CA ALA A 38 2.82 2.65 4.96
C ALA A 38 4.20 3.01 4.38
N ASN A 39 5.15 3.25 5.28
CA ASN A 39 6.56 3.40 4.93
C ASN A 39 7.35 2.38 5.74
N LEU A 40 7.73 1.29 5.10
CA LEU A 40 8.34 0.14 5.74
C LEU A 40 9.69 -0.16 5.08
N ASN A 41 10.72 -0.35 5.91
CA ASN A 41 12.07 -0.69 5.47
C ASN A 41 12.58 -1.90 6.24
N SER A 42 13.02 -2.92 5.53
CA SER A 42 13.66 -4.11 6.08
C SER A 42 15.03 -4.30 5.43
N GLU A 43 16.04 -4.44 6.24
CA GLU A 43 17.43 -4.64 5.81
C GLU A 43 18.05 -5.84 6.52
N VAL A 44 18.73 -6.67 5.75
CA VAL A 44 19.47 -7.84 6.24
C VAL A 44 20.94 -7.72 5.84
N TYR A 45 21.83 -7.90 6.81
CA TYR A 45 23.27 -7.91 6.61
C TYR A 45 23.85 -9.25 7.08
N VAL A 46 24.52 -9.96 6.19
CA VAL A 46 25.15 -11.26 6.50
C VAL A 46 26.61 -11.23 6.12
N ASN A 47 27.46 -11.63 7.05
CA ASN A 47 28.90 -11.80 6.84
C ASN A 47 29.35 -13.23 7.17
N THR A 48 30.04 -13.87 6.24
CA THR A 48 30.66 -15.19 6.46
C THR A 48 32.15 -15.16 6.20
N TYR A 49 32.92 -15.96 6.95
CA TYR A 49 34.39 -16.06 6.86
C TYR A 49 34.81 -17.52 6.90
N GLY A 50 35.86 -17.88 6.16
CA GLY A 50 36.48 -19.22 6.23
C GLY A 50 36.97 -19.76 4.89
N ALA A 51 37.31 -21.02 4.83
CA ALA A 51 37.75 -21.66 3.60
C ALA A 51 36.59 -21.93 2.63
N SER A 52 35.42 -22.24 3.18
CA SER A 52 34.16 -22.34 2.42
C SER A 52 33.01 -21.75 3.23
N GLY A 53 31.99 -21.20 2.58
CA GLY A 53 30.87 -20.60 3.29
C GLY A 53 29.63 -20.40 2.44
N VAL A 54 28.50 -20.48 3.13
CA VAL A 54 27.18 -20.18 2.61
C VAL A 54 26.68 -18.94 3.34
N ALA A 55 26.32 -17.91 2.60
CA ALA A 55 25.65 -16.71 3.11
C ALA A 55 24.25 -16.64 2.49
N MET A 56 23.24 -16.80 3.31
CA MET A 56 21.83 -16.67 2.92
C MET A 56 21.20 -15.51 3.67
N GLY A 57 20.32 -14.78 3.00
CA GLY A 57 19.59 -13.70 3.65
C GLY A 57 18.26 -13.49 2.97
N SER A 58 17.20 -13.40 3.75
CA SER A 58 15.86 -13.11 3.26
C SER A 58 15.30 -11.85 3.92
N SER A 59 14.81 -10.93 3.11
CA SER A 59 14.11 -9.74 3.55
C SER A 59 12.73 -9.70 2.91
N THR A 60 11.69 -9.68 3.74
CA THR A 60 10.30 -9.60 3.28
C THR A 60 9.60 -8.40 3.91
N VAL A 61 8.98 -7.57 3.09
CA VAL A 61 8.15 -6.45 3.55
C VAL A 61 6.79 -6.54 2.90
N ARG A 62 5.73 -6.58 3.70
CA ARG A 62 4.35 -6.65 3.21
C ARG A 62 3.47 -5.63 3.89
N THR A 63 2.57 -5.01 3.13
CA THR A 63 1.47 -4.21 3.66
C THR A 63 0.17 -4.58 2.98
N THR A 64 -0.91 -4.63 3.76
CA THR A 64 -2.28 -4.71 3.26
C THR A 64 -3.08 -3.59 3.91
N SER A 65 -3.74 -2.78 3.10
CA SER A 65 -4.52 -1.63 3.54
C SER A 65 -5.94 -1.72 3.00
N ASP A 66 -6.92 -1.53 3.90
CA ASP A 66 -8.34 -1.46 3.58
C ASP A 66 -8.82 -0.03 3.79
N ASN A 67 -9.14 0.67 2.71
CA ASN A 67 -9.64 2.05 2.73
C ASN A 67 -11.08 2.07 2.26
N SER A 68 -12.00 2.61 3.08
CA SER A 68 -13.41 2.63 2.69
C SER A 68 -14.14 3.90 3.08
N VAL A 69 -14.99 4.37 2.19
CA VAL A 69 -16.02 5.36 2.47
C VAL A 69 -17.37 4.73 2.23
N ASN A 70 -18.18 4.60 3.29
CA ASN A 70 -19.47 3.93 3.27
C ASN A 70 -20.58 4.90 3.66
N PHE A 71 -21.54 5.06 2.78
CA PHE A 71 -22.79 5.75 3.03
C PHE A 71 -23.83 4.67 3.34
N ALA A 72 -24.15 4.49 4.60
CA ALA A 72 -25.05 3.44 5.07
C ALA A 72 -26.49 3.73 4.66
N ASP A 73 -27.31 2.70 4.64
CA ASP A 73 -28.75 2.81 4.42
C ASP A 73 -29.38 3.86 5.34
N GLY A 74 -30.22 4.70 4.79
CA GLY A 74 -30.85 5.83 5.46
C GLY A 74 -29.94 7.05 5.72
N SER A 75 -28.67 7.00 5.38
CA SER A 75 -27.79 8.18 5.50
C SER A 75 -28.13 9.25 4.46
N ARG A 76 -27.89 10.51 4.82
CA ARG A 76 -28.06 11.66 3.94
C ARG A 76 -26.81 12.53 3.94
N THR A 77 -26.21 12.70 2.79
CA THR A 77 -25.04 13.55 2.59
C THR A 77 -25.38 14.64 1.59
N MET A 78 -25.14 15.89 1.96
CA MET A 78 -25.47 17.05 1.13
C MET A 78 -24.30 18.02 1.13
N SER A 79 -23.93 18.53 -0.03
CA SER A 79 -22.99 19.61 -0.22
C SER A 79 -23.61 20.68 -1.11
N TYR A 80 -23.55 21.96 -0.74
CA TYR A 80 -24.00 23.05 -1.61
C TYR A 80 -22.94 23.37 -2.70
N GLY A 81 -21.67 23.08 -2.43
CA GLY A 81 -20.58 23.08 -3.39
C GLY A 81 -20.37 21.72 -4.03
N ASP A 82 -19.11 21.34 -4.20
CA ASP A 82 -18.72 20.03 -4.71
C ASP A 82 -18.66 18.98 -3.60
N LEU A 83 -18.93 17.74 -3.94
CA LEU A 83 -18.69 16.60 -3.06
C LEU A 83 -17.53 15.77 -3.61
N HIS A 84 -16.47 15.66 -2.83
CA HIS A 84 -15.30 14.87 -3.14
C HIS A 84 -15.18 13.68 -2.19
N VAL A 85 -15.16 12.47 -2.73
CA VAL A 85 -15.05 11.23 -1.96
C VAL A 85 -13.86 10.43 -2.45
N TYR A 86 -12.92 10.15 -1.54
CA TYR A 86 -11.67 9.45 -1.87
C TYR A 86 -11.50 8.21 -0.99
N ALA A 87 -11.18 7.08 -1.60
CA ALA A 87 -10.73 5.89 -0.91
C ALA A 87 -9.39 5.43 -1.48
N GLY A 88 -8.35 5.37 -0.64
CA GLY A 88 -7.00 4.94 -0.97
C GLY A 88 -6.04 6.03 -1.41
N GLN A 89 -6.52 7.23 -1.65
CA GLN A 89 -5.70 8.43 -1.89
C GLN A 89 -6.28 9.64 -1.18
N ALA A 90 -5.47 10.68 -0.97
CA ALA A 90 -5.94 11.96 -0.44
C ALA A 90 -6.48 12.88 -1.54
N TYR A 91 -7.29 13.86 -1.14
CA TYR A 91 -7.75 14.94 -1.99
C TYR A 91 -6.55 15.83 -2.39
N GLU A 92 -6.47 16.21 -3.66
CA GLU A 92 -5.46 17.10 -4.26
C GLU A 92 -4.00 16.63 -4.25
N ASP A 93 -3.61 15.74 -3.37
CA ASP A 93 -2.19 15.49 -3.10
C ASP A 93 -1.71 14.11 -3.59
N TYR A 94 -2.59 13.27 -4.12
CA TYR A 94 -2.29 11.87 -4.49
C TYR A 94 -1.48 11.12 -3.43
N SER A 95 -1.41 11.67 -2.22
CA SER A 95 -0.57 11.22 -1.12
C SER A 95 -1.16 10.05 -0.35
N GLY A 96 -1.45 8.97 -1.05
CA GLY A 96 -1.52 7.66 -0.43
C GLY A 96 -0.19 6.97 -0.67
N ASN A 97 0.88 7.40 0.01
CA ASN A 97 2.21 6.90 -0.26
C ASN A 97 2.45 5.60 0.50
N ASN A 98 2.45 4.49 -0.24
CA ASN A 98 2.89 3.22 0.28
C ASN A 98 4.27 2.92 -0.30
N THR A 99 5.30 3.05 0.53
CA THR A 99 6.68 2.83 0.14
C THR A 99 7.27 1.69 0.95
N LEU A 100 7.64 0.63 0.29
CA LEU A 100 8.26 -0.54 0.89
C LEU A 100 9.66 -0.72 0.32
N HIS A 101 10.64 -0.83 1.21
CA HIS A 101 12.00 -1.16 0.87
C HIS A 101 12.40 -2.47 1.52
N SER A 102 12.85 -3.41 0.72
CA SER A 102 13.36 -4.70 1.18
C SER A 102 14.78 -4.89 0.65
N ARG A 103 15.75 -5.08 1.55
CA ARG A 103 17.16 -5.07 1.20
C ARG A 103 17.94 -6.20 1.85
N VAL A 104 18.80 -6.86 1.08
CA VAL A 104 19.69 -7.90 1.54
C VAL A 104 21.12 -7.62 1.08
N TYR A 105 22.04 -7.59 2.03
CA TYR A 105 23.46 -7.41 1.79
C TYR A 105 24.23 -8.63 2.31
N LEU A 106 24.81 -9.41 1.41
CA LEU A 106 25.61 -10.58 1.73
C LEU A 106 27.09 -10.30 1.48
N TRP A 107 27.93 -10.55 2.47
CA TRP A 107 29.38 -10.53 2.35
C TRP A 107 29.93 -11.90 2.71
N ASN A 108 30.33 -12.64 1.67
CA ASN A 108 30.85 -13.98 1.81
C ASN A 108 32.38 -13.97 1.62
N ASN A 109 33.11 -13.82 2.72
CA ASN A 109 34.58 -13.75 2.76
C ASN A 109 35.18 -15.15 2.84
N THR A 110 34.82 -16.02 1.89
CA THR A 110 35.30 -17.40 1.84
C THR A 110 35.94 -17.71 0.49
N ALA A 111 36.85 -18.70 0.46
CA ALA A 111 37.51 -19.10 -0.78
C ALA A 111 36.55 -19.83 -1.76
N LEU A 112 35.53 -20.50 -1.22
CA LEU A 112 34.46 -21.14 -2.00
C LEU A 112 33.13 -20.58 -1.52
N PRO A 113 32.67 -19.45 -2.08
CA PRO A 113 31.46 -18.78 -1.64
C PRO A 113 30.22 -19.35 -2.35
N PHE A 114 29.14 -19.46 -1.58
CA PHE A 114 27.79 -19.54 -2.08
C PHE A 114 26.95 -18.42 -1.43
N SER A 115 26.23 -17.66 -2.22
CA SER A 115 25.42 -16.54 -1.72
C SER A 115 24.04 -16.58 -2.36
N ASP A 116 23.00 -16.56 -1.52
CA ASP A 116 21.60 -16.61 -1.96
C ASP A 116 20.78 -15.54 -1.24
N PRO A 117 20.72 -14.33 -1.79
CA PRO A 117 19.84 -13.27 -1.29
C PRO A 117 18.43 -13.40 -1.85
N GLU A 118 17.43 -13.36 -0.98
CA GLU A 118 16.02 -13.32 -1.34
C GLU A 118 15.38 -12.01 -0.86
N VAL A 119 14.64 -11.35 -1.73
CA VAL A 119 14.03 -10.05 -1.45
C VAL A 119 12.58 -10.03 -1.93
N GLU A 120 11.66 -9.68 -1.04
CA GLU A 120 10.25 -9.55 -1.37
C GLU A 120 9.67 -8.23 -0.83
N ALA A 121 8.89 -7.53 -1.68
CA ALA A 121 8.11 -6.38 -1.27
C ALA A 121 6.70 -6.48 -1.87
N THR A 122 5.68 -6.51 -1.01
CA THR A 122 4.27 -6.70 -1.43
C THR A 122 3.37 -5.62 -0.86
N ILE A 123 2.68 -4.90 -1.73
CA ILE A 123 1.65 -3.92 -1.39
C ILE A 123 0.31 -4.45 -1.90
N VAL A 124 -0.68 -4.53 -1.02
CA VAL A 124 -2.07 -4.81 -1.38
C VAL A 124 -2.95 -3.68 -0.85
N MET A 125 -3.69 -3.04 -1.75
CA MET A 125 -4.62 -1.96 -1.43
C MET A 125 -6.03 -2.37 -1.83
N ASN A 126 -6.95 -2.37 -0.86
CA ASN A 126 -8.38 -2.56 -1.08
C ASN A 126 -9.09 -1.24 -0.84
N ASN A 127 -9.59 -0.62 -1.90
CA ASN A 127 -10.21 0.69 -1.84
C ASN A 127 -11.68 0.58 -2.23
N LEU A 128 -12.58 1.06 -1.37
CA LEU A 128 -14.01 0.94 -1.57
C LEU A 128 -14.72 2.26 -1.30
N ILE A 129 -15.53 2.70 -2.24
CA ILE A 129 -16.61 3.65 -2.00
C ILE A 129 -17.92 2.90 -2.18
N ASN A 130 -18.77 2.93 -1.16
CA ASN A 130 -20.05 2.24 -1.18
C ASN A 130 -21.18 3.18 -0.79
N ILE A 131 -22.21 3.27 -1.63
CA ILE A 131 -23.45 4.01 -1.39
C ILE A 131 -24.58 2.97 -1.32
N ASP A 132 -25.06 2.68 -0.11
CA ASP A 132 -26.09 1.68 0.14
C ASP A 132 -27.45 2.10 -0.43
N SER A 133 -28.37 1.14 -0.59
CA SER A 133 -29.62 1.30 -1.34
C SER A 133 -30.56 2.40 -0.82
N GLY A 134 -30.54 2.69 0.48
CA GLY A 134 -31.32 3.77 1.07
C GLY A 134 -30.54 5.04 1.35
N ALA A 135 -29.26 5.09 0.98
CA ALA A 135 -28.43 6.28 1.13
C ALA A 135 -28.76 7.33 0.06
N VAL A 136 -28.73 8.60 0.46
CA VAL A 136 -28.94 9.75 -0.42
C VAL A 136 -27.73 10.65 -0.35
N VAL A 137 -27.09 10.86 -1.51
CA VAL A 137 -25.90 11.70 -1.68
C VAL A 137 -26.22 12.78 -2.71
N LYS A 138 -26.12 14.05 -2.31
CA LYS A 138 -26.45 15.18 -3.18
C LYS A 138 -25.37 16.25 -3.16
N SER A 139 -25.16 16.88 -4.31
CA SER A 139 -24.29 18.03 -4.46
C SER A 139 -24.96 19.14 -5.28
N GLY A 140 -24.71 20.38 -4.89
CA GLY A 140 -25.14 21.56 -5.65
C GLY A 140 -24.39 21.72 -6.96
N ARG A 141 -23.16 21.21 -7.04
CA ARG A 141 -22.32 21.22 -8.24
C ARG A 141 -21.96 19.79 -8.66
N ASP A 142 -20.76 19.33 -8.40
CA ASP A 142 -20.25 18.06 -8.87
C ASP A 142 -20.10 17.02 -7.75
N ILE A 143 -20.26 15.74 -8.10
CA ILE A 143 -19.92 14.61 -7.24
C ILE A 143 -18.71 13.87 -7.86
N ASN A 144 -17.60 13.90 -7.15
CA ASN A 144 -16.37 13.20 -7.54
C ASN A 144 -16.13 12.01 -6.63
N LEU A 145 -16.30 10.81 -7.14
CA LEU A 145 -16.02 9.56 -6.44
C LEU A 145 -14.72 8.95 -6.99
N THR A 146 -13.70 8.86 -6.16
CA THR A 146 -12.42 8.32 -6.57
C THR A 146 -12.00 7.19 -5.63
N SER A 147 -11.99 5.98 -6.15
CA SER A 147 -11.45 4.81 -5.48
C SER A 147 -10.19 4.38 -6.22
N ASN A 148 -9.04 4.65 -5.66
CA ASN A 148 -7.76 4.36 -6.29
C ASN A 148 -6.65 4.31 -5.26
N MET A 149 -5.57 3.66 -5.61
CA MET A 149 -4.31 3.71 -4.88
C MET A 149 -3.57 5.00 -5.28
N GLY A 150 -3.04 5.72 -4.31
CA GLY A 150 -2.09 6.80 -4.56
C GLY A 150 -0.75 6.27 -5.09
N ILE A 151 0.37 6.82 -4.65
CA ILE A 151 1.68 6.32 -5.04
C ILE A 151 2.00 5.03 -4.27
N ALA A 152 2.41 3.98 -4.99
CA ALA A 152 2.89 2.73 -4.40
C ALA A 152 4.25 2.37 -4.98
N VAL A 153 5.22 2.17 -4.11
CA VAL A 153 6.58 1.76 -4.47
C VAL A 153 6.95 0.50 -3.69
N ALA A 154 7.07 -0.61 -4.39
CA ALA A 154 7.64 -1.84 -3.87
C ALA A 154 9.06 -1.97 -4.44
N ASP A 155 10.06 -1.60 -3.65
CA ASP A 155 11.47 -1.58 -4.05
C ASP A 155 12.25 -2.68 -3.33
N GLY A 156 13.08 -3.39 -4.09
CA GLY A 156 13.92 -4.44 -3.59
C GLY A 156 15.34 -4.33 -4.10
N PHE A 157 16.29 -4.57 -3.22
CA PHE A 157 17.69 -4.57 -3.54
C PHE A 157 18.41 -5.75 -2.89
N SER A 158 19.17 -6.50 -3.70
CA SER A 158 20.07 -7.53 -3.20
C SER A 158 21.50 -7.29 -3.69
N SER A 159 22.46 -7.51 -2.83
CA SER A 159 23.89 -7.45 -3.16
C SER A 159 24.61 -8.60 -2.50
N ALA A 160 25.33 -9.37 -3.29
CA ALA A 160 26.27 -10.37 -2.80
C ALA A 160 27.69 -9.93 -3.20
N LYS A 161 28.60 -9.83 -2.24
CA LYS A 161 29.98 -9.45 -2.47
C LYS A 161 30.90 -10.52 -1.92
N ASN A 162 31.89 -10.89 -2.72
CA ASN A 162 33.00 -11.73 -2.31
C ASN A 162 34.31 -11.04 -2.65
N PRO A 163 35.08 -10.57 -1.66
CA PRO A 163 36.35 -9.87 -1.90
C PRO A 163 37.50 -10.76 -2.37
N TYR A 164 37.35 -12.09 -2.28
CA TYR A 164 38.38 -13.05 -2.68
C TYR A 164 38.08 -13.76 -3.98
N ASN A 165 37.11 -13.30 -4.70
CA ASN A 165 36.45 -14.00 -5.70
C ASN A 165 36.93 -13.95 -7.09
N GLU A 166 37.51 -14.91 -7.63
CA GLU A 166 37.39 -14.97 -9.10
C GLU A 166 37.24 -16.38 -9.66
N LEU A 167 37.31 -17.42 -8.85
CA LEU A 167 37.32 -18.79 -9.36
C LEU A 167 35.95 -19.49 -9.38
N LEU A 168 35.07 -19.25 -8.45
CA LEU A 168 33.72 -19.88 -8.40
C LEU A 168 32.78 -19.05 -7.50
N SER A 169 32.07 -18.11 -8.06
CA SER A 169 30.96 -17.43 -7.39
C SER A 169 29.64 -18.01 -7.82
N LEU A 170 28.92 -18.65 -6.92
CA LEU A 170 27.51 -19.05 -7.14
C LEU A 170 26.63 -18.01 -6.45
N GLU A 171 26.00 -17.16 -7.23
CA GLU A 171 25.10 -16.11 -6.73
C GLU A 171 23.67 -16.38 -7.23
N GLY A 172 22.77 -16.63 -6.30
CA GLY A 172 21.34 -16.50 -6.53
C GLY A 172 20.94 -15.03 -6.34
N LYS A 173 20.04 -14.50 -7.16
CA LYS A 173 19.41 -13.20 -6.98
C LYS A 173 17.93 -13.35 -7.25
N SER A 174 17.10 -13.12 -6.24
CA SER A 174 15.67 -13.05 -6.46
C SER A 174 15.11 -11.75 -5.86
N PHE A 175 14.34 -11.04 -6.65
CA PHE A 175 13.48 -9.96 -6.20
C PHE A 175 12.07 -10.23 -6.67
N ASN A 176 11.13 -10.22 -5.74
CA ASN A 176 9.72 -10.32 -6.04
C ASN A 176 9.00 -9.07 -5.52
N GLY A 177 8.66 -8.18 -6.44
CA GLY A 177 7.88 -6.97 -6.17
C GLY A 177 6.44 -7.14 -6.64
N THR A 178 5.47 -6.97 -5.75
CA THR A 178 4.05 -7.06 -6.07
C THR A 178 3.31 -5.82 -5.60
N VAL A 179 2.50 -5.25 -6.48
CA VAL A 179 1.59 -4.14 -6.15
C VAL A 179 0.21 -4.51 -6.68
N ASP A 180 -0.71 -4.79 -5.76
CA ASP A 180 -2.10 -5.11 -6.07
C ASP A 180 -3.01 -3.96 -5.65
N ASN A 181 -3.78 -3.43 -6.59
CA ASN A 181 -4.78 -2.40 -6.35
C ASN A 181 -6.19 -2.93 -6.66
N ASN A 182 -6.96 -3.18 -5.61
CA ASN A 182 -8.34 -3.63 -5.67
C ASN A 182 -9.27 -2.45 -5.40
N SER A 183 -9.52 -1.60 -6.39
CA SER A 183 -10.33 -0.40 -6.25
C SER A 183 -11.74 -0.63 -6.79
N ARG A 184 -12.77 -0.20 -6.02
CA ARG A 184 -14.15 -0.42 -6.34
C ARG A 184 -15.05 0.74 -5.90
N ILE A 185 -16.01 1.12 -6.75
CA ILE A 185 -17.11 2.02 -6.43
C ILE A 185 -18.41 1.26 -6.63
N VAL A 186 -19.27 1.25 -5.63
CA VAL A 186 -20.59 0.61 -5.65
C VAL A 186 -21.64 1.66 -5.32
N VAL A 187 -22.56 1.89 -6.23
CA VAL A 187 -23.67 2.84 -6.06
C VAL A 187 -24.98 2.08 -6.21
N ASN A 188 -25.61 1.78 -5.08
CA ASN A 188 -26.93 1.16 -5.00
C ASN A 188 -28.00 2.15 -4.54
N GLY A 189 -27.58 3.28 -3.98
CA GLY A 189 -28.43 4.38 -3.51
C GLY A 189 -28.57 5.50 -4.53
N THR A 190 -28.91 6.67 -4.04
CA THR A 190 -29.10 7.88 -4.85
C THR A 190 -27.84 8.74 -4.80
N ALA A 191 -27.32 9.12 -5.96
CA ALA A 191 -26.26 10.11 -6.11
C ALA A 191 -26.70 11.14 -7.17
N GLU A 192 -26.91 12.40 -6.75
CA GLU A 192 -27.42 13.49 -7.60
C GLU A 192 -26.51 14.70 -7.52
N ALA A 193 -25.98 15.14 -8.67
CA ALA A 193 -25.17 16.33 -8.82
C ALA A 193 -25.96 17.47 -9.49
N GLY A 194 -25.57 18.73 -9.27
CA GLY A 194 -26.19 19.89 -9.86
C GLY A 194 -27.60 20.20 -9.31
N VAL A 195 -27.85 19.87 -8.04
CA VAL A 195 -29.16 20.05 -7.41
C VAL A 195 -29.35 21.50 -6.97
N ASN A 196 -30.13 22.29 -7.70
CA ASN A 196 -30.37 23.70 -7.43
C ASN A 196 -31.19 23.96 -6.15
N ASN A 197 -31.82 22.95 -5.57
CA ASN A 197 -32.61 23.07 -4.35
C ASN A 197 -32.39 21.86 -3.46
N ILE A 198 -31.41 21.97 -2.57
CA ILE A 198 -31.08 20.91 -1.61
C ILE A 198 -32.01 21.10 -0.39
N GLN A 199 -33.06 20.29 -0.34
CA GLN A 199 -34.00 20.22 0.78
C GLN A 199 -33.76 18.95 1.59
#